data_ee18e9f8924ea5586b379e187e296363
#
_entry.id   ee18e9f8924ea5586b379e187e296363
#
_cell.length_a   1.000
_cell.length_b   1.000
_cell.length_c   1.000
_cell.angle_alpha   90.00
_cell.angle_beta   90.00
_cell.angle_gamma   90.00
#
_symmetry.space_group_name_H-M   'P 1'
#
loop_
_entity.id
_entity.type
_entity.pdbx_description
1 polymer ?
#
loop_
_entity_poly.entity_id
_entity_poly.type
_entity_poly.pdbx_seq_one_letter_code
_entity_poly.pdbx_strand_id
1 'polypeptide(L)'
;MNKKDIILNAFNVSYEITDKGKIKSKGKNRFWSITDVSLNLVKTLVVVGIDVSEKEISDVINEELKTRVVIDDTQDVNVEEFVKAFLMENRNKHWKWNNAMTELEYSFEKNGVTAPTDFDALLNSLKTENIKTGSMFKSEDLKTILTDIQFKAQHNALEQTVKNISYDVKYETYCNDFLKGIYDYLKPTESFEIFSTLMKHWAWQVKRKFNNKSVIYHIWLNFMGGTSLGKSTMIDKICAPMADFKSRTTIAKLFDDTKEIKRLTEKYILNFDELAVNNPDGGDGGLTADQLAMLKSIITGDKIDTRVYGTQNQSTKRITFSCISSANYHLYDIIFDEASMRRFFEFHCMAEKPESYDEINKWIDEPLGFWKGINENLEDGYWDVNSKLGKEIDSIQRGYYPTKSTLMYWLEYNTLTKGDDKPTTIFPQYREWCKENGYKAKTLIAFINELKKRFPQFIDKTGVLSLKVMPKDAPSTENTDTFFSNLGLKNKEINVNEDFE
;
A
#
# COMPACT_ATOMS: atom_id res chain seq x y z
N MET A 1 4.37 60.11 -45.34
CA MET A 1 4.19 58.93 -44.52
C MET A 1 2.78 58.91 -43.96
N ASN A 2 2.03 57.85 -44.14
CA ASN A 2 0.65 57.84 -43.66
C ASN A 2 0.64 57.64 -42.14
N LYS A 3 -0.51 57.95 -41.52
CA LYS A 3 -0.62 57.88 -40.03
C LYS A 3 -0.35 56.46 -39.47
N LYS A 4 -0.70 55.40 -40.21
CA LYS A 4 -0.44 54.02 -39.88
C LYS A 4 1.05 53.74 -39.88
N ASP A 5 1.80 54.20 -40.89
CA ASP A 5 3.26 53.95 -40.95
C ASP A 5 4.00 54.63 -39.81
N ILE A 6 3.52 55.83 -39.39
CA ILE A 6 4.09 56.51 -38.20
C ILE A 6 3.89 55.72 -36.91
N ILE A 7 2.67 55.20 -36.70
CA ILE A 7 2.33 54.38 -35.54
C ILE A 7 3.19 53.09 -35.52
N LEU A 8 3.29 52.38 -36.63
CA LEU A 8 4.09 51.19 -36.76
C LEU A 8 5.58 51.44 -36.56
N ASN A 9 6.11 52.53 -37.07
CA ASN A 9 7.51 52.91 -36.82
C ASN A 9 7.76 53.22 -35.36
N ALA A 10 6.89 53.96 -34.69
CA ALA A 10 6.99 54.27 -33.27
C ALA A 10 6.87 52.97 -32.41
N PHE A 11 5.96 52.08 -32.80
CA PHE A 11 5.86 50.75 -32.15
C PHE A 11 7.16 49.96 -32.32
N ASN A 12 7.65 49.80 -33.55
CA ASN A 12 8.82 49.00 -33.87
C ASN A 12 10.14 49.55 -33.27
N VAL A 13 10.19 50.82 -32.85
CA VAL A 13 11.35 51.34 -32.10
C VAL A 13 11.43 50.76 -30.67
N SER A 14 10.30 50.67 -29.99
CA SER A 14 10.26 50.35 -28.55
C SER A 14 9.78 48.96 -28.23
N TYR A 15 9.08 48.31 -29.14
CA TYR A 15 8.42 47.05 -28.94
C TYR A 15 8.69 46.09 -30.11
N GLU A 16 8.53 44.82 -29.82
CA GLU A 16 8.56 43.75 -30.81
C GLU A 16 7.39 42.77 -30.56
N ILE A 17 6.87 42.23 -31.63
CA ILE A 17 5.90 41.13 -31.55
C ILE A 17 6.71 39.85 -31.62
N THR A 18 6.61 39.01 -30.59
CA THR A 18 7.22 37.70 -30.56
C THR A 18 6.52 36.74 -31.52
N ASP A 19 7.16 35.64 -31.87
CA ASP A 19 6.58 34.58 -32.71
C ASP A 19 5.26 34.02 -32.13
N LYS A 20 5.00 34.25 -30.87
CA LYS A 20 3.77 33.86 -30.13
C LYS A 20 2.74 35.00 -30.03
N GLY A 21 2.85 36.05 -30.84
CA GLY A 21 1.91 37.14 -30.84
C GLY A 21 1.89 38.03 -29.59
N LYS A 22 2.87 37.89 -28.68
CA LYS A 22 2.98 38.73 -27.47
C LYS A 22 3.84 39.97 -27.75
N ILE A 23 3.40 41.11 -27.21
CA ILE A 23 4.17 42.35 -27.33
C ILE A 23 5.22 42.39 -26.20
N LYS A 24 6.47 42.57 -26.59
CA LYS A 24 7.61 42.67 -25.68
C LYS A 24 8.37 43.96 -25.90
N SER A 25 8.88 44.59 -24.82
CA SER A 25 9.81 45.70 -24.96
C SER A 25 11.14 45.22 -25.52
N LYS A 26 11.70 45.91 -26.50
CA LYS A 26 13.04 45.61 -27.02
C LYS A 26 14.08 45.80 -25.94
N GLY A 27 14.96 44.79 -25.80
CA GLY A 27 16.04 44.79 -24.80
C GLY A 27 15.60 44.54 -23.35
N LYS A 28 14.32 44.25 -23.10
CA LYS A 28 13.79 43.95 -21.76
C LYS A 28 12.88 42.73 -21.79
N ASN A 29 12.95 41.91 -20.74
CA ASN A 29 12.08 40.73 -20.58
C ASN A 29 10.70 41.11 -19.97
N ARG A 30 10.02 42.12 -20.55
CA ARG A 30 8.73 42.60 -20.09
C ARG A 30 7.71 42.54 -21.20
N PHE A 31 6.61 41.86 -20.96
CA PHE A 31 5.46 41.79 -21.83
C PHE A 31 4.45 42.88 -21.50
N TRP A 32 3.70 43.34 -22.50
CA TRP A 32 2.78 44.42 -22.38
C TRP A 32 1.43 44.07 -22.97
N SER A 33 0.34 44.60 -22.41
CA SER A 33 -0.96 44.56 -23.03
C SER A 33 -1.03 45.59 -24.19
N ILE A 34 -1.95 45.37 -25.14
CA ILE A 34 -2.18 46.32 -26.24
C ILE A 34 -2.57 47.69 -25.68
N THR A 35 -3.42 47.71 -24.66
CA THR A 35 -3.84 48.94 -23.96
C THR A 35 -2.67 49.72 -23.38
N ASP A 36 -1.76 49.05 -22.65
CA ASP A 36 -0.60 49.73 -22.07
C ASP A 36 0.35 50.27 -23.15
N VAL A 37 0.53 49.49 -24.22
CA VAL A 37 1.36 49.93 -25.37
C VAL A 37 0.72 51.13 -26.07
N SER A 38 -0.59 51.08 -26.33
CA SER A 38 -1.33 52.15 -26.95
C SER A 38 -1.25 53.47 -26.17
N LEU A 39 -1.47 53.40 -24.85
CA LEU A 39 -1.31 54.55 -23.94
C LEU A 39 0.09 55.13 -23.97
N ASN A 40 1.14 54.31 -23.98
CA ASN A 40 2.52 54.78 -24.05
C ASN A 40 2.85 55.41 -25.38
N LEU A 41 2.36 54.85 -26.50
CA LEU A 41 2.58 55.41 -27.82
C LEU A 41 1.79 56.70 -28.06
N VAL A 42 0.55 56.83 -27.54
CA VAL A 42 -0.17 58.12 -27.56
C VAL A 42 0.67 59.20 -26.91
N LYS A 43 1.18 58.97 -25.70
CA LYS A 43 2.03 59.95 -25.01
C LYS A 43 3.26 60.31 -25.82
N THR A 44 3.90 59.35 -26.46
CA THR A 44 5.11 59.59 -27.26
C THR A 44 4.82 60.36 -28.54
N LEU A 45 3.75 60.01 -29.25
CA LEU A 45 3.39 60.63 -30.55
C LEU A 45 2.81 62.03 -30.39
N VAL A 46 2.03 62.26 -29.32
CA VAL A 46 1.50 63.60 -29.01
C VAL A 46 2.63 64.58 -28.66
N VAL A 47 3.68 64.15 -27.95
CA VAL A 47 4.86 64.99 -27.64
C VAL A 47 5.56 65.47 -28.95
N VAL A 48 5.54 64.70 -30.02
CA VAL A 48 6.15 65.08 -31.31
C VAL A 48 5.15 65.70 -32.26
N GLY A 49 3.97 66.12 -31.80
CA GLY A 49 2.97 66.86 -32.55
C GLY A 49 2.08 66.01 -33.45
N ILE A 50 1.99 64.72 -33.20
CA ILE A 50 1.15 63.82 -34.00
C ILE A 50 -0.11 63.53 -33.19
N ASP A 51 -1.24 63.97 -33.66
CA ASP A 51 -2.56 63.74 -33.05
C ASP A 51 -3.07 62.36 -33.42
N VAL A 52 -3.05 61.48 -32.42
CA VAL A 52 -3.50 60.07 -32.49
C VAL A 52 -4.26 59.70 -31.24
N SER A 53 -5.32 58.94 -31.41
CA SER A 53 -6.09 58.38 -30.31
C SER A 53 -5.56 56.98 -29.90
N GLU A 54 -5.82 56.61 -28.67
CA GLU A 54 -5.50 55.27 -28.19
C GLU A 54 -6.17 54.17 -29.04
N LYS A 55 -7.40 54.43 -29.47
CA LYS A 55 -8.15 53.52 -30.34
C LYS A 55 -7.47 53.28 -31.68
N GLU A 56 -7.02 54.38 -32.35
CA GLU A 56 -6.32 54.29 -33.65
C GLU A 56 -5.01 53.48 -33.51
N ILE A 57 -4.27 53.66 -32.43
CA ILE A 57 -3.04 52.90 -32.18
C ILE A 57 -3.37 51.44 -31.87
N SER A 58 -4.39 51.20 -31.05
CA SER A 58 -4.83 49.82 -30.72
C SER A 58 -5.29 49.04 -31.99
N ASP A 59 -6.05 49.73 -32.88
CA ASP A 59 -6.52 49.14 -34.13
C ASP A 59 -5.35 48.77 -35.06
N VAL A 60 -4.37 49.67 -35.21
CA VAL A 60 -3.14 49.42 -35.99
C VAL A 60 -2.31 48.27 -35.43
N ILE A 61 -2.13 48.24 -34.10
CA ILE A 61 -1.39 47.16 -33.48
C ILE A 61 -2.12 45.83 -33.61
N ASN A 62 -3.44 45.81 -33.45
CA ASN A 62 -4.25 44.61 -33.62
C ASN A 62 -4.20 44.09 -35.07
N GLU A 63 -4.20 45.00 -36.06
CA GLU A 63 -4.06 44.62 -37.46
C GLU A 63 -2.67 44.03 -37.74
N GLU A 64 -1.61 44.63 -37.19
CA GLU A 64 -0.23 44.14 -37.31
C GLU A 64 -0.07 42.80 -36.62
N LEU A 65 -0.68 42.62 -35.44
CA LEU A 65 -0.73 41.33 -34.77
C LEU A 65 -1.42 40.26 -35.63
N LYS A 66 -2.57 40.59 -36.24
CA LYS A 66 -3.26 39.68 -37.17
C LYS A 66 -2.43 39.34 -38.39
N THR A 67 -1.65 40.30 -38.93
CA THR A 67 -0.82 40.10 -40.12
C THR A 67 0.44 39.33 -39.85
N ARG A 68 1.02 39.46 -38.62
CA ARG A 68 2.19 38.71 -38.19
C ARG A 68 1.82 37.38 -37.54
N VAL A 69 0.62 37.28 -36.97
CA VAL A 69 -0.02 36.05 -36.49
C VAL A 69 -0.88 35.48 -37.63
N VAL A 70 -0.38 35.47 -38.86
CA VAL A 70 -0.70 34.39 -39.79
C VAL A 70 0.20 33.21 -39.39
N ILE A 71 0.11 32.84 -38.15
CA ILE A 71 0.30 31.48 -37.73
C ILE A 71 -0.92 30.76 -38.30
N ASP A 72 -0.63 29.83 -39.16
CA ASP A 72 -1.45 28.72 -39.54
C ASP A 72 -2.66 28.54 -38.62
N ASP A 73 -3.80 29.13 -38.96
CA ASP A 73 -5.09 28.99 -38.27
C ASP A 73 -5.66 27.56 -38.47
N THR A 74 -4.77 26.60 -38.75
CA THR A 74 -5.11 25.22 -39.06
C THR A 74 -4.66 24.21 -38.03
N GLN A 75 -4.35 24.64 -36.81
CA GLN A 75 -4.32 23.71 -35.67
C GLN A 75 -4.91 24.43 -34.45
N ASP A 76 -6.22 24.30 -34.25
CA ASP A 76 -6.83 24.26 -32.96
C ASP A 76 -6.15 23.07 -32.20
N VAL A 77 -4.98 23.34 -31.64
CA VAL A 77 -4.33 22.31 -30.77
C VAL A 77 -5.30 22.05 -29.65
N ASN A 78 -6.00 20.93 -29.74
CA ASN A 78 -6.94 20.49 -28.75
C ASN A 78 -6.17 20.31 -27.43
N VAL A 79 -6.71 20.76 -26.32
CA VAL A 79 -6.14 20.55 -24.97
C VAL A 79 -5.71 19.10 -24.76
N GLU A 80 -6.50 18.16 -25.25
CA GLU A 80 -6.22 16.74 -25.16
C GLU A 80 -4.94 16.34 -25.93
N GLU A 81 -4.74 16.86 -27.13
CA GLU A 81 -3.54 16.63 -27.94
C GLU A 81 -2.30 17.22 -27.28
N PHE A 82 -2.42 18.41 -26.71
CA PHE A 82 -1.34 19.03 -25.94
C PHE A 82 -0.94 18.19 -24.74
N VAL A 83 -1.90 17.71 -23.95
CA VAL A 83 -1.64 16.85 -22.78
C VAL A 83 -1.01 15.53 -23.23
N LYS A 84 -1.51 14.89 -24.28
CA LYS A 84 -0.95 13.66 -24.84
C LYS A 84 0.48 13.85 -25.33
N ALA A 85 0.75 14.93 -26.05
CA ALA A 85 2.11 15.26 -26.54
C ALA A 85 3.07 15.46 -25.36
N PHE A 86 2.66 16.22 -24.32
CA PHE A 86 3.44 16.39 -23.11
C PHE A 86 3.76 15.05 -22.45
N LEU A 87 2.77 14.18 -22.28
CA LEU A 87 2.97 12.86 -21.68
C LEU A 87 3.91 12.00 -22.52
N MET A 88 3.75 11.97 -23.83
CA MET A 88 4.63 11.21 -24.74
C MET A 88 6.08 11.69 -24.68
N GLU A 89 6.30 13.01 -24.72
CA GLU A 89 7.64 13.60 -24.71
C GLU A 89 8.35 13.39 -23.36
N ASN A 90 7.62 13.46 -22.25
CA ASN A 90 8.19 13.42 -20.91
C ASN A 90 8.25 12.00 -20.31
N ARG A 91 7.55 11.03 -20.92
CA ARG A 91 7.62 9.63 -20.50
C ARG A 91 9.03 9.09 -20.73
N ASN A 92 9.61 8.47 -19.68
CA ASN A 92 10.97 7.94 -19.65
C ASN A 92 12.10 8.96 -19.79
N LYS A 93 11.82 10.25 -19.96
CA LYS A 93 12.81 11.32 -19.97
C LYS A 93 12.93 11.98 -18.59
N HIS A 94 11.79 12.44 -18.08
CA HIS A 94 11.70 13.10 -16.78
C HIS A 94 10.72 12.41 -15.83
N TRP A 95 9.74 11.73 -16.39
CA TRP A 95 8.68 11.06 -15.67
C TRP A 95 8.61 9.59 -16.03
N LYS A 96 8.44 8.75 -15.01
CA LYS A 96 8.08 7.34 -15.17
C LYS A 96 6.75 7.09 -14.50
N TRP A 97 5.95 6.24 -15.11
CA TRP A 97 4.71 5.77 -14.51
C TRP A 97 4.42 4.32 -14.93
N ASN A 98 3.71 3.62 -14.06
CA ASN A 98 3.21 2.29 -14.35
C ASN A 98 2.04 2.37 -15.37
N ASN A 99 1.61 1.23 -15.92
CA ASN A 99 0.59 1.20 -16.96
C ASN A 99 -0.76 1.80 -16.52
N ALA A 100 -1.08 1.71 -15.23
CA ALA A 100 -2.29 2.30 -14.65
C ALA A 100 -2.12 3.76 -14.24
N MET A 101 -0.95 4.36 -14.41
CA MET A 101 -0.63 5.73 -13.96
C MET A 101 -0.98 6.00 -12.48
N THR A 102 -0.86 4.97 -11.63
CA THR A 102 -1.09 5.06 -10.19
C THR A 102 0.19 5.32 -9.39
N GLU A 103 1.32 5.05 -10.00
CA GLU A 103 2.65 5.29 -9.44
C GLU A 103 3.42 6.19 -10.40
N LEU A 104 3.84 7.34 -9.91
CA LEU A 104 4.53 8.37 -10.67
C LEU A 104 5.89 8.62 -10.03
N GLU A 105 6.93 8.65 -10.83
CA GLU A 105 8.30 8.97 -10.40
C GLU A 105 8.87 10.07 -11.30
N TYR A 106 9.54 11.04 -10.68
CA TYR A 106 10.26 12.08 -11.39
C TYR A 106 11.78 11.85 -11.29
N SER A 107 12.43 11.74 -12.43
CA SER A 107 13.88 11.53 -12.50
C SER A 107 14.60 12.87 -12.59
N PHE A 108 15.43 13.19 -11.60
CA PHE A 108 16.38 14.31 -11.67
C PHE A 108 17.65 13.83 -12.37
N GLU A 109 17.95 14.37 -13.54
CA GLU A 109 19.14 13.98 -14.32
C GLU A 109 20.47 14.12 -13.57
N LYS A 110 20.56 14.93 -12.51
CA LYS A 110 21.82 15.25 -11.83
C LYS A 110 22.34 14.20 -10.85
N ASN A 111 21.53 13.29 -10.29
CA ASN A 111 21.97 12.38 -9.22
C ASN A 111 21.39 10.96 -9.27
N GLY A 112 20.65 10.59 -10.30
CA GLY A 112 20.03 9.24 -10.37
C GLY A 112 19.01 8.93 -9.28
N VAL A 113 18.59 9.92 -8.49
CA VAL A 113 17.60 9.77 -7.43
C VAL A 113 16.23 10.00 -8.03
N THR A 114 15.45 8.93 -8.12
CA THR A 114 14.02 9.00 -8.42
C THR A 114 13.29 9.34 -7.13
N ALA A 115 12.59 10.48 -7.12
CA ALA A 115 11.70 10.82 -6.02
C ALA A 115 10.27 10.38 -6.40
N PRO A 116 9.56 9.64 -5.54
CA PRO A 116 8.15 9.40 -5.74
C PRO A 116 7.41 10.74 -5.74
N THR A 117 6.55 10.94 -6.71
CA THR A 117 5.77 12.16 -6.86
C THR A 117 4.29 11.81 -7.02
N ASP A 118 3.45 12.78 -6.73
CA ASP A 118 2.03 12.62 -6.87
C ASP A 118 1.50 13.21 -8.20
N PHE A 119 0.24 12.99 -8.44
CA PHE A 119 -0.48 13.53 -9.59
C PHE A 119 -0.42 15.06 -9.67
N ASP A 120 -0.41 15.76 -8.53
CA ASP A 120 -0.35 17.21 -8.47
C ASP A 120 1.01 17.72 -8.98
N ALA A 121 2.10 17.01 -8.73
CA ALA A 121 3.42 17.34 -9.26
C ALA A 121 3.46 17.20 -10.80
N LEU A 122 2.87 16.14 -11.36
CA LEU A 122 2.73 15.96 -12.81
C LEU A 122 1.88 17.08 -13.43
N LEU A 123 0.75 17.41 -12.80
CA LEU A 123 -0.12 18.50 -13.23
C LEU A 123 0.61 19.86 -13.20
N ASN A 124 1.42 20.12 -12.18
CA ASN A 124 2.21 21.35 -12.10
C ASN A 124 3.30 21.42 -13.18
N SER A 125 3.92 20.29 -13.52
CA SER A 125 4.84 20.21 -14.66
C SER A 125 4.13 20.50 -15.99
N LEU A 126 2.94 19.95 -16.19
CA LEU A 126 2.11 20.21 -17.35
C LEU A 126 1.70 21.69 -17.45
N LYS A 127 1.29 22.33 -16.33
CA LYS A 127 0.99 23.76 -16.26
C LYS A 127 2.20 24.62 -16.61
N THR A 128 3.38 24.21 -16.12
CA THR A 128 4.63 24.92 -16.43
C THR A 128 4.94 24.85 -17.92
N GLU A 129 4.74 23.69 -18.54
CA GLU A 129 4.94 23.51 -19.98
C GLU A 129 3.92 24.30 -20.80
N ASN A 130 2.65 24.33 -20.37
CA ASN A 130 1.61 25.17 -20.97
C ASN A 130 2.00 26.67 -21.01
N ILE A 131 2.64 27.15 -19.93
CA ILE A 131 3.14 28.54 -19.88
C ILE A 131 4.33 28.71 -20.81
N LYS A 132 5.29 27.79 -20.84
CA LYS A 132 6.50 27.84 -21.66
C LYS A 132 6.15 27.82 -23.14
N THR A 133 5.22 26.98 -23.56
CA THR A 133 4.79 26.85 -24.95
C THR A 133 3.85 27.99 -25.38
N GLY A 134 3.33 28.77 -24.42
CA GLY A 134 2.39 29.86 -24.71
C GLY A 134 0.98 29.38 -25.09
N SER A 135 0.65 28.12 -24.88
CA SER A 135 -0.62 27.50 -25.29
C SER A 135 -1.84 28.05 -24.54
N MET A 136 -1.65 28.64 -23.36
CA MET A 136 -2.66 29.39 -22.57
C MET A 136 -3.94 28.60 -22.20
N PHE A 137 -3.90 27.29 -22.16
CA PHE A 137 -5.03 26.49 -21.72
C PHE A 137 -5.36 26.75 -20.26
N LYS A 138 -6.64 26.69 -19.89
CA LYS A 138 -7.07 26.82 -18.49
C LYS A 138 -6.55 25.66 -17.65
N SER A 139 -6.11 25.95 -16.43
CA SER A 139 -5.59 24.94 -15.49
C SER A 139 -6.60 23.84 -15.18
N GLU A 140 -7.90 24.17 -15.19
CA GLU A 140 -8.99 23.22 -14.95
C GLU A 140 -9.15 22.25 -16.12
N ASP A 141 -9.03 22.74 -17.35
CA ASP A 141 -9.12 21.91 -18.57
C ASP A 141 -7.95 20.92 -18.61
N LEU A 142 -6.73 21.38 -18.33
CA LEU A 142 -5.55 20.54 -18.23
C LEU A 142 -5.72 19.44 -17.16
N LYS A 143 -6.24 19.80 -15.99
CA LYS A 143 -6.52 18.86 -14.90
C LYS A 143 -7.58 17.84 -15.30
N THR A 144 -8.66 18.29 -15.91
CA THR A 144 -9.77 17.42 -16.34
C THR A 144 -9.29 16.40 -17.36
N ILE A 145 -8.57 16.84 -18.40
CA ILE A 145 -8.04 15.94 -19.44
C ILE A 145 -7.00 14.97 -18.86
N LEU A 146 -6.08 15.45 -18.03
CA LEU A 146 -5.08 14.58 -17.41
C LEU A 146 -5.74 13.52 -16.51
N THR A 147 -6.78 13.90 -15.76
CA THR A 147 -7.56 12.96 -14.92
C THR A 147 -8.30 11.94 -15.78
N ASP A 148 -8.88 12.34 -16.90
CA ASP A 148 -9.56 11.43 -17.82
C ASP A 148 -8.58 10.44 -18.46
N ILE A 149 -7.40 10.91 -18.87
CA ILE A 149 -6.33 10.04 -19.39
C ILE A 149 -5.90 9.02 -18.33
N GLN A 150 -5.69 9.46 -17.09
CA GLN A 150 -5.34 8.56 -15.98
C GLN A 150 -6.44 7.52 -15.74
N PHE A 151 -7.69 7.95 -15.70
CA PHE A 151 -8.82 7.03 -15.50
C PHE A 151 -8.90 5.97 -16.63
N LYS A 152 -8.73 6.40 -17.89
CA LYS A 152 -8.68 5.49 -19.04
C LYS A 152 -7.50 4.52 -18.96
N ALA A 153 -6.32 5.00 -18.53
CA ALA A 153 -5.15 4.15 -18.34
C ALA A 153 -5.39 3.09 -17.27
N GLN A 154 -5.97 3.46 -16.13
CA GLN A 154 -6.34 2.53 -15.05
C GLN A 154 -7.34 1.48 -15.54
N HIS A 155 -8.38 1.91 -16.26
CA HIS A 155 -9.39 1.01 -16.79
C HIS A 155 -8.80 0.00 -17.79
N ASN A 156 -8.00 0.48 -18.74
CA ASN A 156 -7.34 -0.38 -19.72
C ASN A 156 -6.36 -1.36 -19.06
N ALA A 157 -5.58 -0.90 -18.09
CA ALA A 157 -4.66 -1.77 -17.33
C ALA A 157 -5.43 -2.84 -16.55
N LEU A 158 -6.58 -2.48 -15.96
CA LEU A 158 -7.46 -3.42 -15.26
C LEU A 158 -8.01 -4.48 -16.22
N GLU A 159 -8.57 -4.07 -17.35
CA GLU A 159 -9.10 -4.99 -18.37
C GLU A 159 -8.01 -5.95 -18.90
N GLN A 160 -6.82 -5.42 -19.18
CA GLN A 160 -5.70 -6.25 -19.63
C GLN A 160 -5.28 -7.25 -18.55
N THR A 161 -5.20 -6.81 -17.28
CA THR A 161 -4.86 -7.68 -16.16
C THR A 161 -5.89 -8.81 -16.01
N VAL A 162 -7.19 -8.47 -16.00
CA VAL A 162 -8.27 -9.46 -15.91
C VAL A 162 -8.16 -10.49 -17.05
N LYS A 163 -7.96 -10.02 -18.29
CA LYS A 163 -7.80 -10.89 -19.45
C LYS A 163 -6.58 -11.80 -19.33
N ASN A 164 -5.45 -11.25 -18.86
CA ASN A 164 -4.20 -11.99 -18.75
C ASN A 164 -4.27 -13.09 -17.71
N ILE A 165 -4.97 -12.88 -16.57
CA ILE A 165 -5.10 -13.85 -15.49
C ILE A 165 -6.36 -14.73 -15.59
N SER A 166 -7.21 -14.55 -16.61
CA SER A 166 -8.45 -15.33 -16.79
C SER A 166 -8.17 -16.82 -16.80
N TYR A 167 -9.08 -17.59 -16.21
CA TYR A 167 -8.97 -19.03 -16.12
C TYR A 167 -8.84 -19.73 -17.49
N ASP A 168 -7.91 -20.67 -17.52
CA ASP A 168 -7.69 -21.55 -18.67
C ASP A 168 -7.29 -22.94 -18.13
N VAL A 169 -8.15 -23.93 -18.35
CA VAL A 169 -8.04 -25.29 -17.81
C VAL A 169 -6.67 -25.95 -18.10
N LYS A 170 -6.02 -25.58 -19.20
CA LYS A 170 -4.69 -26.14 -19.56
C LYS A 170 -3.59 -25.79 -18.54
N TYR A 171 -3.82 -24.77 -17.70
CA TYR A 171 -2.87 -24.35 -16.67
C TYR A 171 -3.13 -24.96 -15.28
N GLU A 172 -4.15 -25.80 -15.09
CA GLU A 172 -4.43 -26.40 -13.78
C GLU A 172 -3.28 -27.26 -13.26
N THR A 173 -2.69 -28.11 -14.13
CA THR A 173 -1.52 -28.91 -13.76
C THR A 173 -0.35 -28.02 -13.40
N TYR A 174 -0.06 -27.03 -14.25
CA TYR A 174 0.99 -26.05 -13.99
C TYR A 174 0.79 -25.31 -12.63
N CYS A 175 -0.43 -24.92 -12.32
CA CYS A 175 -0.76 -24.28 -11.04
C CYS A 175 -0.40 -25.19 -9.84
N ASN A 176 -0.70 -26.49 -9.94
CA ASN A 176 -0.35 -27.45 -8.89
C ASN A 176 1.16 -27.63 -8.75
N ASP A 177 1.87 -27.76 -9.87
CA ASP A 177 3.34 -27.90 -9.89
C ASP A 177 4.03 -26.65 -9.36
N PHE A 178 3.52 -25.47 -9.73
CA PHE A 178 3.99 -24.19 -9.21
C PHE A 178 3.84 -24.08 -7.69
N LEU A 179 2.65 -24.45 -7.16
CA LEU A 179 2.41 -24.46 -5.71
C LEU A 179 3.26 -25.51 -5.00
N LYS A 180 3.51 -26.67 -5.64
CA LYS A 180 4.39 -27.69 -5.09
C LYS A 180 5.83 -27.20 -4.99
N GLY A 181 6.33 -26.49 -6.01
CA GLY A 181 7.65 -25.88 -5.98
C GLY A 181 7.82 -24.88 -4.83
N ILE A 182 6.84 -24.01 -4.61
CA ILE A 182 6.85 -23.07 -3.50
C ILE A 182 6.78 -23.81 -2.16
N TYR A 183 5.93 -24.80 -2.04
CA TYR A 183 5.79 -25.63 -0.83
C TYR A 183 7.10 -26.32 -0.46
N ASP A 184 7.74 -26.96 -1.43
CA ASP A 184 9.01 -27.69 -1.23
C ASP A 184 10.16 -26.73 -0.85
N TYR A 185 10.08 -25.48 -1.35
CA TYR A 185 11.05 -24.43 -1.00
C TYR A 185 10.82 -23.89 0.41
N LEU A 186 9.62 -23.47 0.75
CA LEU A 186 9.32 -22.86 2.06
C LEU A 186 9.25 -23.87 3.18
N LYS A 187 8.98 -25.14 2.86
CA LYS A 187 8.80 -26.24 3.82
C LYS A 187 7.84 -25.86 4.97
N PRO A 188 6.62 -25.42 4.67
CA PRO A 188 5.66 -25.12 5.72
C PRO A 188 5.37 -26.40 6.53
N THR A 189 5.02 -26.21 7.82
CA THR A 189 4.67 -27.35 8.71
C THR A 189 3.35 -27.99 8.35
N GLU A 190 2.47 -27.24 7.68
CA GLU A 190 1.16 -27.69 7.22
C GLU A 190 1.30 -28.62 6.00
N SER A 191 0.31 -29.46 5.77
CA SER A 191 0.32 -30.36 4.60
C SER A 191 0.22 -29.59 3.28
N PHE A 192 0.73 -30.19 2.20
CA PHE A 192 0.60 -29.62 0.86
C PHE A 192 -0.85 -29.40 0.45
N GLU A 193 -1.76 -30.27 0.89
CA GLU A 193 -3.19 -30.15 0.61
C GLU A 193 -3.76 -28.86 1.22
N ILE A 194 -3.46 -28.57 2.49
CA ILE A 194 -3.84 -27.32 3.16
C ILE A 194 -3.21 -26.13 2.46
N PHE A 195 -1.91 -26.18 2.22
CA PHE A 195 -1.18 -25.10 1.55
C PHE A 195 -1.77 -24.76 0.19
N SER A 196 -1.93 -25.78 -0.68
CA SER A 196 -2.44 -25.58 -2.04
C SER A 196 -3.89 -25.09 -2.05
N THR A 197 -4.73 -25.62 -1.16
CA THR A 197 -6.13 -25.21 -1.03
C THR A 197 -6.27 -23.76 -0.66
N LEU A 198 -5.55 -23.32 0.36
CA LEU A 198 -5.62 -21.94 0.85
C LEU A 198 -4.97 -20.95 -0.11
N MET A 199 -3.86 -21.30 -0.75
CA MET A 199 -3.24 -20.47 -1.79
C MET A 199 -4.16 -20.28 -3.00
N LYS A 200 -4.81 -21.37 -3.45
CA LYS A 200 -5.80 -21.28 -4.54
C LYS A 200 -7.02 -20.47 -4.14
N HIS A 201 -7.51 -20.64 -2.91
CA HIS A 201 -8.67 -19.88 -2.42
C HIS A 201 -8.35 -18.38 -2.30
N TRP A 202 -7.16 -18.02 -1.81
CA TRP A 202 -6.71 -16.62 -1.78
C TRP A 202 -6.59 -16.03 -3.19
N ALA A 203 -5.99 -16.75 -4.13
CA ALA A 203 -5.88 -16.29 -5.52
C ALA A 203 -7.25 -16.17 -6.20
N TRP A 204 -8.17 -17.12 -5.95
CA TRP A 204 -9.55 -17.05 -6.37
C TRP A 204 -10.26 -15.80 -5.81
N GLN A 205 -10.09 -15.51 -4.53
CA GLN A 205 -10.62 -14.31 -3.88
C GLN A 205 -10.13 -13.03 -4.58
N VAL A 206 -8.83 -12.94 -4.91
CA VAL A 206 -8.26 -11.81 -5.66
C VAL A 206 -8.92 -11.71 -7.03
N LYS A 207 -8.97 -12.79 -7.82
CA LYS A 207 -9.56 -12.79 -9.17
C LYS A 207 -11.05 -12.44 -9.17
N ARG A 208 -11.82 -12.90 -8.19
CA ARG A 208 -13.24 -12.55 -8.07
C ARG A 208 -13.43 -11.05 -7.82
N LYS A 209 -12.59 -10.47 -6.99
CA LYS A 209 -12.63 -9.02 -6.74
C LYS A 209 -12.26 -8.22 -7.99
N PHE A 210 -11.27 -8.64 -8.77
CA PHE A 210 -10.98 -8.07 -10.09
C PHE A 210 -12.18 -8.13 -11.05
N ASN A 211 -12.96 -9.19 -10.98
CA ASN A 211 -14.15 -9.41 -11.81
C ASN A 211 -15.45 -8.86 -11.17
N ASN A 212 -15.37 -8.06 -10.12
CA ASN A 212 -16.51 -7.54 -9.37
C ASN A 212 -17.49 -8.60 -8.83
N LYS A 213 -17.03 -9.85 -8.65
CA LYS A 213 -17.82 -10.95 -8.10
C LYS A 213 -17.73 -10.97 -6.57
N SER A 214 -18.76 -11.51 -5.93
CA SER A 214 -18.77 -11.72 -4.47
C SER A 214 -17.73 -12.76 -4.04
N VAL A 215 -17.23 -12.61 -2.84
CA VAL A 215 -16.28 -13.55 -2.20
C VAL A 215 -16.90 -14.07 -0.92
N ILE A 216 -16.77 -15.37 -0.70
CA ILE A 216 -17.12 -16.02 0.58
C ILE A 216 -15.84 -16.50 1.25
N TYR A 217 -15.87 -16.67 2.56
CA TYR A 217 -14.74 -17.16 3.36
C TYR A 217 -13.44 -16.40 3.11
N HIS A 218 -13.49 -15.07 3.31
CA HIS A 218 -12.33 -14.20 3.15
C HIS A 218 -11.15 -14.70 3.99
N ILE A 219 -9.99 -14.82 3.38
CA ILE A 219 -8.76 -15.26 4.02
C ILE A 219 -7.61 -14.26 3.78
N TRP A 220 -6.83 -14.01 4.80
CA TRP A 220 -5.53 -13.36 4.74
C TRP A 220 -4.46 -14.39 5.05
N LEU A 221 -3.54 -14.62 4.12
CA LEU A 221 -2.44 -15.54 4.30
C LEU A 221 -1.21 -14.83 4.85
N ASN A 222 -0.63 -15.38 5.89
CA ASN A 222 0.62 -14.94 6.48
C ASN A 222 1.70 -16.01 6.35
N PHE A 223 2.89 -15.64 5.88
CA PHE A 223 4.05 -16.51 5.81
C PHE A 223 5.00 -16.16 6.95
N MET A 224 4.97 -16.93 8.04
CA MET A 224 5.81 -16.76 9.20
C MET A 224 7.07 -17.62 9.08
N GLY A 225 8.21 -17.12 9.53
CA GLY A 225 9.47 -17.85 9.54
C GLY A 225 10.68 -16.93 9.65
N GLY A 226 11.86 -17.48 9.70
CA GLY A 226 13.11 -16.74 9.86
C GLY A 226 13.32 -15.62 8.81
N THR A 227 14.21 -14.70 9.12
CA THR A 227 14.61 -13.63 8.20
C THR A 227 15.35 -14.21 7.00
N SER A 228 15.27 -13.50 5.86
CA SER A 228 16.00 -13.87 4.64
C SER A 228 15.61 -15.22 4.01
N LEU A 229 14.42 -15.75 4.29
CA LEU A 229 13.88 -16.93 3.61
C LEU A 229 13.28 -16.63 2.21
N GLY A 230 13.29 -15.37 1.78
CA GLY A 230 12.71 -14.99 0.49
C GLY A 230 11.19 -14.90 0.47
N LYS A 231 10.51 -14.93 1.63
CA LYS A 231 9.04 -14.85 1.73
C LYS A 231 8.47 -13.63 1.01
N SER A 232 8.99 -12.44 1.29
CA SER A 232 8.53 -11.18 0.67
C SER A 232 8.82 -11.19 -0.84
N THR A 233 9.98 -11.71 -1.27
CA THR A 233 10.33 -11.85 -2.70
C THR A 233 9.36 -12.80 -3.41
N MET A 234 9.02 -13.92 -2.79
CA MET A 234 8.04 -14.86 -3.31
C MET A 234 6.67 -14.19 -3.50
N ILE A 235 6.17 -13.46 -2.49
CA ILE A 235 4.90 -12.74 -2.59
C ILE A 235 4.96 -11.73 -3.74
N ASP A 236 6.05 -10.98 -3.87
CA ASP A 236 6.20 -10.00 -4.93
C ASP A 236 6.17 -10.64 -6.31
N LYS A 237 6.84 -11.76 -6.49
CA LYS A 237 6.88 -12.48 -7.75
C LYS A 237 5.53 -13.12 -8.09
N ILE A 238 4.87 -13.78 -7.14
CA ILE A 238 3.51 -14.32 -7.35
C ILE A 238 2.57 -13.21 -7.81
N CYS A 239 2.66 -12.03 -7.22
CA CYS A 239 1.82 -10.89 -7.53
C CYS A 239 2.29 -10.08 -8.77
N ALA A 240 3.42 -10.40 -9.39
CA ALA A 240 3.98 -9.63 -10.50
C ALA A 240 3.00 -9.39 -11.68
N PRO A 241 2.14 -10.36 -12.09
CA PRO A 241 1.14 -10.11 -13.13
C PRO A 241 0.12 -9.00 -12.82
N MET A 242 0.03 -8.59 -11.55
CA MET A 242 -0.89 -7.57 -11.04
C MET A 242 -0.13 -6.45 -10.32
N ALA A 243 1.12 -6.19 -10.69
CA ALA A 243 1.99 -5.22 -10.04
C ALA A 243 1.33 -3.82 -9.96
N ASP A 244 0.64 -3.37 -11.00
CA ASP A 244 -0.06 -2.08 -11.05
C ASP A 244 -1.17 -1.95 -9.98
N PHE A 245 -1.71 -3.08 -9.53
CA PHE A 245 -2.82 -3.17 -8.58
C PHE A 245 -2.43 -3.75 -7.22
N LYS A 246 -1.14 -3.91 -6.97
CA LYS A 246 -0.58 -4.30 -5.68
C LYS A 246 -0.06 -3.07 -4.94
N SER A 247 -0.17 -3.06 -3.62
CA SER A 247 0.49 -2.09 -2.75
C SER A 247 1.19 -2.79 -1.60
N ARG A 248 2.42 -2.34 -1.28
CA ARG A 248 3.04 -2.65 0.00
C ARG A 248 2.57 -1.62 1.03
N THR A 249 2.17 -2.10 2.18
CA THR A 249 1.73 -1.26 3.29
C THR A 249 2.13 -1.88 4.62
N THR A 250 1.93 -1.14 5.69
CA THR A 250 2.07 -1.64 7.06
C THR A 250 0.75 -1.48 7.80
N ILE A 251 0.55 -2.26 8.85
CA ILE A 251 -0.66 -2.14 9.68
C ILE A 251 -0.77 -0.73 10.27
N ALA A 252 0.33 -0.13 10.70
CA ALA A 252 0.36 1.24 11.22
C ALA A 252 -0.17 2.25 10.19
N LYS A 253 0.33 2.21 8.95
CA LYS A 253 -0.14 3.11 7.87
C LYS A 253 -1.63 2.94 7.55
N LEU A 254 -2.17 1.74 7.72
CA LEU A 254 -3.59 1.50 7.50
C LEU A 254 -4.49 2.29 8.47
N PHE A 255 -4.01 2.59 9.67
CA PHE A 255 -4.77 3.26 10.71
C PHE A 255 -4.45 4.76 10.84
N ASP A 256 -3.28 5.20 10.37
CA ASP A 256 -2.79 6.57 10.60
C ASP A 256 -3.41 7.62 9.66
N ASP A 257 -3.87 7.24 8.47
CA ASP A 257 -4.39 8.21 7.49
C ASP A 257 -5.61 7.69 6.72
N THR A 258 -6.72 8.41 6.84
CA THR A 258 -7.94 8.17 6.03
C THR A 258 -7.70 8.33 4.52
N LYS A 259 -6.66 9.09 4.10
CA LYS A 259 -6.24 9.19 2.71
C LYS A 259 -5.61 7.90 2.22
N GLU A 260 -4.86 7.22 3.09
CA GLU A 260 -4.23 5.94 2.77
C GLU A 260 -5.29 4.88 2.48
N ILE A 261 -6.34 4.79 3.29
CA ILE A 261 -7.46 3.86 3.04
C ILE A 261 -8.10 4.12 1.67
N LYS A 262 -8.31 5.40 1.32
CA LYS A 262 -8.86 5.76 0.01
C LYS A 262 -7.95 5.29 -1.13
N ARG A 263 -6.64 5.45 -1.00
CA ARG A 263 -5.64 4.98 -1.96
C ARG A 263 -5.64 3.45 -2.06
N LEU A 264 -5.77 2.77 -0.94
CA LEU A 264 -5.79 1.31 -0.88
C LEU A 264 -7.04 0.71 -1.53
N THR A 265 -8.19 1.42 -1.57
CA THR A 265 -9.39 0.93 -2.29
C THR A 265 -9.24 0.92 -3.82
N GLU A 266 -8.16 1.48 -4.36
CA GLU A 266 -7.80 1.40 -5.78
C GLU A 266 -6.89 0.20 -6.08
N LYS A 267 -6.49 -0.55 -5.06
CA LYS A 267 -5.64 -1.74 -5.16
C LYS A 267 -6.45 -3.02 -4.97
N TYR A 268 -5.93 -4.11 -5.51
CA TYR A 268 -6.56 -5.43 -5.41
C TYR A 268 -5.77 -6.40 -4.54
N ILE A 269 -4.50 -6.11 -4.29
CA ILE A 269 -3.64 -6.87 -3.39
C ILE A 269 -2.93 -5.91 -2.44
N LEU A 270 -3.08 -6.15 -1.14
CA LEU A 270 -2.28 -5.51 -0.10
C LEU A 270 -1.25 -6.51 0.44
N ASN A 271 0.01 -6.20 0.23
CA ASN A 271 1.12 -6.95 0.80
C ASN A 271 1.62 -6.22 2.06
N PHE A 272 1.42 -6.84 3.22
CA PHE A 272 1.95 -6.36 4.48
C PHE A 272 3.32 -7.00 4.70
N ASP A 273 4.36 -6.22 4.40
CA ASP A 273 5.74 -6.62 4.65
C ASP A 273 6.08 -6.25 6.09
N GLU A 274 6.54 -7.23 6.87
CA GLU A 274 6.74 -7.12 8.31
C GLU A 274 5.47 -6.66 9.05
N LEU A 275 4.71 -7.64 9.53
CA LEU A 275 3.54 -7.40 10.40
C LEU A 275 3.96 -6.87 11.79
N ALA A 276 4.92 -5.95 11.84
CA ALA A 276 5.30 -5.29 13.08
C ALA A 276 4.35 -4.14 13.38
N VAL A 277 3.69 -4.18 14.50
CA VAL A 277 3.01 -3.01 15.08
C VAL A 277 4.05 -2.31 15.94
N ASN A 278 4.76 -1.35 15.36
CA ASN A 278 5.58 -0.42 16.13
C ASN A 278 4.63 0.50 16.92
N ASN A 279 4.47 0.22 18.18
CA ASN A 279 3.79 1.15 19.09
C ASN A 279 4.82 2.21 19.50
N PRO A 280 4.71 3.48 19.05
CA PRO A 280 5.68 4.53 19.37
C PRO A 280 5.81 4.79 20.87
N ASP A 281 4.82 4.38 21.66
CA ASP A 281 4.79 4.56 23.13
C ASP A 281 5.41 3.37 23.91
N GLY A 282 6.06 2.41 23.23
CA GLY A 282 6.73 1.27 23.90
C GLY A 282 5.80 0.31 24.62
N GLY A 283 4.50 0.38 24.35
CA GLY A 283 3.51 -0.56 24.84
C GLY A 283 3.53 -1.87 24.03
N ASP A 284 3.06 -2.95 24.62
CA ASP A 284 2.97 -4.28 24.01
C ASP A 284 2.20 -4.22 22.70
N GLY A 285 2.91 -4.32 21.57
CA GLY A 285 2.53 -4.00 20.19
C GLY A 285 1.38 -4.82 19.58
N GLY A 286 0.31 -5.08 20.33
CA GLY A 286 -0.94 -5.62 19.80
C GLY A 286 -1.85 -4.52 19.26
N LEU A 287 -2.77 -4.90 18.37
CA LEU A 287 -3.80 -3.99 17.88
C LEU A 287 -4.77 -3.63 19.01
N THR A 288 -5.18 -2.37 19.07
CA THR A 288 -6.28 -1.94 19.94
C THR A 288 -7.60 -2.59 19.49
N ALA A 289 -8.61 -2.62 20.35
CA ALA A 289 -9.92 -3.17 20.01
C ALA A 289 -10.54 -2.48 18.79
N ASP A 290 -10.38 -1.16 18.67
CA ASP A 290 -10.90 -0.37 17.54
C ASP A 290 -10.14 -0.67 16.24
N GLN A 291 -8.80 -0.77 16.30
CA GLN A 291 -7.98 -1.17 15.16
C GLN A 291 -8.32 -2.58 14.69
N LEU A 292 -8.55 -3.49 15.62
CA LEU A 292 -8.94 -4.86 15.31
C LEU A 292 -10.35 -4.92 14.68
N ALA A 293 -11.30 -4.16 15.22
CA ALA A 293 -12.64 -4.05 14.64
C ALA A 293 -12.59 -3.48 13.21
N MET A 294 -11.79 -2.45 12.99
CA MET A 294 -11.55 -1.88 11.66
C MET A 294 -10.89 -2.89 10.71
N LEU A 295 -9.87 -3.62 11.15
CA LEU A 295 -9.20 -4.64 10.36
C LEU A 295 -10.16 -5.75 9.93
N LYS A 296 -11.04 -6.21 10.84
CA LYS A 296 -12.11 -7.18 10.54
C LYS A 296 -13.04 -6.65 9.45
N SER A 297 -13.49 -5.41 9.60
CA SER A 297 -14.35 -4.75 8.62
C SER A 297 -13.68 -4.66 7.24
N ILE A 298 -12.39 -4.34 7.21
CA ILE A 298 -11.61 -4.24 5.98
C ILE A 298 -11.43 -5.62 5.29
N ILE A 299 -11.22 -6.69 6.05
CA ILE A 299 -11.01 -8.03 5.47
C ILE A 299 -12.31 -8.61 4.91
N THR A 300 -13.42 -8.46 5.62
CA THR A 300 -14.69 -9.13 5.31
C THR A 300 -15.76 -8.22 4.77
N GLY A 301 -15.58 -6.90 4.87
CA GLY A 301 -16.53 -5.92 4.37
C GLY A 301 -16.49 -5.78 2.86
N ASP A 302 -17.64 -5.51 2.27
CA ASP A 302 -17.74 -5.16 0.85
C ASP A 302 -17.48 -3.67 0.60
N LYS A 303 -17.71 -2.85 1.61
CA LYS A 303 -17.67 -1.39 1.51
C LYS A 303 -17.03 -0.77 2.75
N ILE A 304 -16.40 0.36 2.54
CA ILE A 304 -15.85 1.20 3.61
C ILE A 304 -16.27 2.65 3.38
N ASP A 305 -16.69 3.33 4.45
CA ASP A 305 -17.02 4.73 4.41
C ASP A 305 -15.74 5.54 4.68
N THR A 306 -15.39 6.40 3.72
CA THR A 306 -14.25 7.29 3.80
C THR A 306 -14.71 8.74 3.79
N ARG A 307 -14.10 9.60 4.58
CA ARG A 307 -14.38 11.04 4.52
C ARG A 307 -13.79 11.64 3.24
N VAL A 308 -14.57 12.47 2.57
CA VAL A 308 -14.06 13.26 1.46
C VAL A 308 -13.30 14.44 2.05
N TYR A 309 -11.98 14.51 1.78
CA TYR A 309 -11.12 15.56 2.33
C TYR A 309 -11.64 16.97 2.01
N GLY A 310 -11.65 17.84 3.01
CA GLY A 310 -12.12 19.22 2.86
C GLY A 310 -13.65 19.39 2.85
N THR A 311 -14.42 18.31 3.07
CA THR A 311 -15.87 18.36 3.12
C THR A 311 -16.40 17.57 4.33
N GLN A 312 -17.67 17.78 4.70
CA GLN A 312 -18.37 16.94 5.68
C GLN A 312 -18.98 15.68 5.03
N ASN A 313 -18.82 15.50 3.72
CA ASN A 313 -19.41 14.40 2.99
C ASN A 313 -18.61 13.10 3.23
N GLN A 314 -19.34 12.00 3.32
CA GLN A 314 -18.77 10.65 3.31
C GLN A 314 -18.91 10.05 1.91
N SER A 315 -17.92 9.29 1.50
CA SER A 315 -17.96 8.50 0.27
C SER A 315 -17.81 7.04 0.64
N THR A 316 -18.81 6.23 0.27
CA THR A 316 -18.75 4.78 0.43
C THR A 316 -17.99 4.19 -0.74
N LYS A 317 -16.88 3.51 -0.47
CA LYS A 317 -16.08 2.82 -1.48
C LYS A 317 -16.14 1.31 -1.29
N ARG A 318 -16.09 0.57 -2.39
CA ARG A 318 -15.99 -0.88 -2.35
C ARG A 318 -14.59 -1.30 -1.93
N ILE A 319 -14.49 -2.34 -1.10
CA ILE A 319 -13.23 -2.96 -0.74
C ILE A 319 -12.85 -3.96 -1.83
N THR A 320 -11.86 -3.60 -2.64
CA THR A 320 -11.41 -4.38 -3.79
C THR A 320 -10.22 -5.29 -3.50
N PHE A 321 -9.52 -5.07 -2.38
CA PHE A 321 -8.25 -5.76 -2.13
C PHE A 321 -8.41 -7.04 -1.29
N SER A 322 -7.45 -7.92 -1.45
CA SER A 322 -7.19 -9.09 -0.62
C SER A 322 -5.81 -8.96 0.01
N CYS A 323 -5.67 -9.41 1.25
CA CYS A 323 -4.45 -9.26 2.02
C CYS A 323 -3.56 -10.50 1.94
N ILE A 324 -2.25 -10.28 1.92
CA ILE A 324 -1.20 -11.28 2.05
C ILE A 324 -0.04 -10.65 2.83
N SER A 325 0.71 -11.44 3.58
CA SER A 325 1.79 -10.91 4.40
C SER A 325 2.93 -11.89 4.60
N SER A 326 4.07 -11.33 4.98
CA SER A 326 5.19 -12.07 5.54
C SER A 326 5.55 -11.51 6.92
N ALA A 327 5.91 -12.38 7.85
CA ALA A 327 6.26 -12.00 9.20
C ALA A 327 7.40 -12.86 9.76
N ASN A 328 8.09 -12.30 10.76
CA ASN A 328 9.06 -13.02 11.58
C ASN A 328 8.48 -13.35 12.98
N TYR A 329 7.26 -12.88 13.23
CA TYR A 329 6.51 -13.08 14.47
C TYR A 329 5.16 -13.71 14.16
N HIS A 330 4.56 -14.35 15.15
CA HIS A 330 3.25 -14.96 15.00
C HIS A 330 2.13 -13.93 14.92
N LEU A 331 1.12 -14.22 14.12
CA LEU A 331 -0.08 -13.37 14.02
C LEU A 331 -0.80 -13.20 15.36
N TYR A 332 -0.81 -14.23 16.20
CA TYR A 332 -1.44 -14.16 17.51
C TYR A 332 -0.72 -13.21 18.50
N ASP A 333 0.54 -12.87 18.24
CA ASP A 333 1.26 -11.84 19.00
C ASP A 333 0.75 -10.42 18.70
N ILE A 334 0.00 -10.27 17.60
CA ILE A 334 -0.51 -9.00 17.10
C ILE A 334 -2.04 -8.95 17.24
N ILE A 335 -2.72 -10.07 16.97
CA ILE A 335 -4.17 -10.17 16.92
C ILE A 335 -4.66 -11.01 18.12
N PHE A 336 -5.18 -10.33 19.14
CA PHE A 336 -5.60 -10.98 20.41
C PHE A 336 -7.09 -11.33 20.44
N ASP A 337 -7.68 -11.76 19.33
CA ASP A 337 -9.09 -12.11 19.29
C ASP A 337 -9.34 -13.42 18.55
N GLU A 338 -9.72 -14.43 19.29
CA GLU A 338 -10.03 -15.78 18.78
C GLU A 338 -11.07 -15.75 17.64
N ALA A 339 -12.13 -14.96 17.79
CA ALA A 339 -13.18 -14.85 16.78
C ALA A 339 -12.70 -14.26 15.45
N SER A 340 -11.57 -13.55 15.46
CA SER A 340 -10.96 -12.95 14.27
C SER A 340 -10.09 -13.93 13.51
N MET A 341 -9.49 -14.92 14.20
CA MET A 341 -8.48 -15.80 13.62
C MET A 341 -8.99 -16.62 12.44
N ARG A 342 -10.29 -16.90 12.36
CA ARG A 342 -10.89 -17.58 11.19
C ARG A 342 -10.66 -16.87 9.84
N ARG A 343 -10.21 -15.60 9.87
CA ARG A 343 -9.92 -14.79 8.68
C ARG A 343 -8.44 -14.80 8.30
N PHE A 344 -7.63 -15.41 9.14
CA PHE A 344 -6.18 -15.43 8.97
C PHE A 344 -5.71 -16.88 8.93
N PHE A 345 -4.74 -17.14 8.09
CA PHE A 345 -4.02 -18.40 8.13
C PHE A 345 -2.53 -18.11 8.07
N GLU A 346 -1.78 -18.72 8.98
CA GLU A 346 -0.34 -18.58 9.09
C GLU A 346 0.35 -19.86 8.67
N PHE A 347 1.19 -19.76 7.63
CA PHE A 347 2.08 -20.84 7.23
C PHE A 347 3.40 -20.71 7.98
N HIS A 348 3.77 -21.75 8.72
CA HIS A 348 5.04 -21.79 9.46
C HIS A 348 6.14 -22.31 8.55
N CYS A 349 6.90 -21.39 7.92
CA CYS A 349 7.95 -21.70 6.98
C CYS A 349 9.22 -22.13 7.69
N MET A 350 9.61 -23.39 7.53
CA MET A 350 10.76 -24.03 8.17
C MET A 350 11.99 -24.13 7.25
N ALA A 351 11.98 -23.45 6.10
CA ALA A 351 13.11 -23.43 5.21
C ALA A 351 14.36 -22.87 5.89
N GLU A 352 15.51 -23.42 5.56
CA GLU A 352 16.79 -22.82 5.91
C GLU A 352 17.09 -21.64 4.99
N LYS A 353 17.92 -20.69 5.46
CA LYS A 353 18.35 -19.58 4.63
C LYS A 353 19.03 -20.12 3.37
N PRO A 354 18.56 -19.79 2.17
CA PRO A 354 19.18 -20.31 0.96
C PRO A 354 20.59 -19.72 0.77
N GLU A 355 21.51 -20.52 0.24
CA GLU A 355 22.85 -20.05 -0.17
C GLU A 355 22.74 -19.05 -1.36
N SER A 356 21.76 -19.26 -2.25
CA SER A 356 21.43 -18.39 -3.36
C SER A 356 19.92 -18.25 -3.53
N TYR A 357 19.47 -17.04 -3.88
CA TYR A 357 18.05 -16.79 -4.23
C TYR A 357 17.71 -17.26 -5.66
N ASP A 358 18.67 -17.81 -6.40
CA ASP A 358 18.43 -18.30 -7.77
C ASP A 358 17.45 -19.48 -7.80
N GLU A 359 17.42 -20.29 -6.75
CA GLU A 359 16.42 -21.35 -6.62
C GLU A 359 15.00 -20.82 -6.55
N ILE A 360 14.76 -19.75 -5.76
CA ILE A 360 13.45 -19.09 -5.72
C ILE A 360 13.10 -18.53 -7.09
N ASN A 361 14.07 -17.90 -7.74
CA ASN A 361 13.88 -17.32 -9.05
C ASN A 361 13.48 -18.37 -10.07
N LYS A 362 14.09 -19.56 -10.05
CA LYS A 362 13.82 -20.65 -10.96
C LYS A 362 12.38 -21.18 -10.91
N TRP A 363 11.78 -21.18 -9.71
CA TRP A 363 10.41 -21.68 -9.52
C TRP A 363 9.32 -20.62 -9.75
N ILE A 364 9.66 -19.33 -9.64
CA ILE A 364 8.68 -18.24 -9.63
C ILE A 364 8.79 -17.38 -10.91
N ASP A 365 9.52 -17.80 -11.93
CA ASP A 365 9.76 -16.98 -13.13
C ASP A 365 8.52 -16.82 -14.02
N GLU A 366 7.49 -17.70 -13.92
CA GLU A 366 6.28 -17.61 -14.72
C GLU A 366 4.99 -17.65 -13.87
N PRO A 367 4.75 -16.67 -12.98
CA PRO A 367 3.59 -16.68 -12.09
C PRO A 367 2.25 -16.58 -12.83
N LEU A 368 2.25 -16.17 -14.09
CA LEU A 368 1.04 -16.03 -14.90
C LEU A 368 0.31 -17.36 -15.08
N GLY A 369 1.05 -18.47 -15.24
CA GLY A 369 0.48 -19.81 -15.34
C GLY A 369 -0.27 -20.22 -14.07
N PHE A 370 0.26 -19.88 -12.89
CA PHE A 370 -0.43 -20.06 -11.61
C PHE A 370 -1.80 -19.36 -11.61
N TRP A 371 -1.83 -18.07 -11.97
CA TRP A 371 -3.08 -17.30 -11.99
C TRP A 371 -4.09 -17.83 -13.00
N LYS A 372 -3.63 -18.26 -14.19
CA LYS A 372 -4.50 -18.86 -15.21
C LYS A 372 -5.08 -20.22 -14.78
N GLY A 373 -4.39 -20.97 -13.93
CA GLY A 373 -4.89 -22.24 -13.39
C GLY A 373 -5.94 -22.09 -12.28
N ILE A 374 -6.21 -20.86 -11.82
CA ILE A 374 -7.22 -20.59 -10.80
C ILE A 374 -8.55 -20.22 -11.44
N ASN A 375 -9.60 -21.00 -11.14
CA ASN A 375 -10.93 -20.79 -11.72
C ASN A 375 -11.78 -19.83 -10.87
N GLU A 376 -11.86 -18.56 -11.27
CA GLU A 376 -12.67 -17.52 -10.64
C GLU A 376 -14.18 -17.69 -10.83
N ASN A 377 -14.62 -18.68 -11.61
CA ASN A 377 -16.03 -18.93 -11.84
C ASN A 377 -16.64 -19.90 -10.81
N LEU A 378 -15.81 -20.58 -10.02
CA LEU A 378 -16.28 -21.36 -8.89
C LEU A 378 -17.00 -20.42 -7.88
N GLU A 379 -18.22 -20.75 -7.50
CA GLU A 379 -18.99 -19.91 -6.56
C GLU A 379 -18.46 -20.05 -5.14
N ASP A 380 -18.13 -21.27 -4.72
CA ASP A 380 -17.69 -21.59 -3.35
C ASP A 380 -16.16 -21.53 -3.18
N GLY A 381 -15.42 -21.24 -4.25
CA GLY A 381 -13.96 -21.19 -4.24
C GLY A 381 -13.30 -22.56 -4.05
N TYR A 382 -12.15 -22.57 -3.40
CA TYR A 382 -11.36 -23.80 -3.19
C TYR A 382 -11.40 -24.31 -1.75
N TRP A 383 -12.01 -23.57 -0.83
CA TRP A 383 -12.04 -23.88 0.59
C TRP A 383 -13.48 -24.10 1.08
N ASP A 384 -13.89 -25.37 1.13
CA ASP A 384 -15.13 -25.77 1.81
C ASP A 384 -14.88 -25.94 3.31
N VAL A 385 -15.38 -25.01 4.12
CA VAL A 385 -15.24 -25.02 5.59
C VAL A 385 -15.93 -26.21 6.26
N ASN A 386 -16.89 -26.87 5.59
CA ASN A 386 -17.62 -28.02 6.12
C ASN A 386 -16.93 -29.35 5.79
N SER A 387 -15.99 -29.36 4.86
CA SER A 387 -15.22 -30.54 4.50
C SER A 387 -14.32 -31.02 5.66
N LYS A 388 -13.78 -32.22 5.53
CA LYS A 388 -12.78 -32.73 6.48
C LYS A 388 -11.57 -31.81 6.53
N LEU A 389 -11.07 -31.38 5.37
CA LEU A 389 -9.95 -30.44 5.27
C LEU A 389 -10.29 -29.08 5.86
N GLY A 390 -11.51 -28.57 5.62
CA GLY A 390 -11.97 -27.31 6.21
C GLY A 390 -12.00 -27.32 7.73
N LYS A 391 -12.41 -28.44 8.31
CA LYS A 391 -12.38 -28.64 9.78
C LYS A 391 -10.96 -28.73 10.34
N GLU A 392 -10.05 -29.33 9.59
CA GLU A 392 -8.63 -29.38 9.93
C GLU A 392 -8.02 -27.97 9.91
N ILE A 393 -8.28 -27.20 8.86
CA ILE A 393 -7.86 -25.79 8.76
C ILE A 393 -8.41 -24.97 9.94
N ASP A 394 -9.71 -25.08 10.26
CA ASP A 394 -10.32 -24.40 11.40
C ASP A 394 -9.66 -24.81 12.74
N SER A 395 -9.33 -26.10 12.90
CA SER A 395 -8.62 -26.60 14.08
C SER A 395 -7.22 -25.99 14.22
N ILE A 396 -6.48 -25.86 13.12
CA ILE A 396 -5.17 -25.20 13.09
C ILE A 396 -5.31 -23.73 13.45
N GLN A 397 -6.26 -23.02 12.84
CA GLN A 397 -6.52 -21.59 13.12
C GLN A 397 -6.87 -21.34 14.59
N ARG A 398 -7.66 -22.22 15.20
CA ARG A 398 -7.95 -22.15 16.65
C ARG A 398 -6.75 -22.50 17.49
N GLY A 399 -5.89 -23.40 17.01
CA GLY A 399 -4.67 -23.82 17.68
C GLY A 399 -3.61 -22.70 17.79
N TYR A 400 -3.67 -21.67 16.93
CA TYR A 400 -2.80 -20.49 17.06
C TYR A 400 -3.06 -19.70 18.35
N TYR A 401 -4.25 -19.84 18.93
CA TYR A 401 -4.52 -19.27 20.23
C TYR A 401 -3.88 -20.16 21.29
N PRO A 402 -2.95 -19.66 22.04
CA PRO A 402 -2.47 -20.40 23.19
C PRO A 402 -3.69 -20.69 24.07
N THR A 403 -4.04 -21.97 24.24
CA THR A 403 -5.07 -22.43 25.16
C THR A 403 -4.84 -21.90 26.57
N LYS A 404 -3.61 -21.44 26.81
CA LYS A 404 -3.19 -20.80 28.03
C LYS A 404 -2.54 -19.45 27.72
N SER A 405 -2.91 -18.43 28.45
CA SER A 405 -2.21 -17.15 28.39
C SER A 405 -0.77 -17.29 28.87
N THR A 406 0.12 -16.37 28.48
CA THR A 406 1.51 -16.35 29.00
C THR A 406 1.56 -16.33 30.53
N LEU A 407 0.57 -15.70 31.17
CA LEU A 407 0.40 -15.80 32.62
C LEU A 407 0.12 -17.23 33.07
N MET A 408 -0.68 -18.01 32.32
CA MET A 408 -0.95 -19.42 32.66
C MET A 408 0.27 -20.30 32.51
N TYR A 409 1.08 -20.09 31.46
CA TYR A 409 2.36 -20.79 31.33
C TYR A 409 3.29 -20.45 32.50
N TRP A 410 3.40 -19.15 32.84
CA TRP A 410 4.20 -18.75 34.01
C TRP A 410 3.70 -19.38 35.31
N LEU A 411 2.38 -19.57 35.50
CA LEU A 411 1.77 -20.20 36.65
C LEU A 411 1.96 -21.73 36.67
N GLU A 412 2.44 -22.34 35.60
CA GLU A 412 2.85 -23.75 35.61
C GLU A 412 4.15 -23.94 36.42
N TYR A 413 5.01 -22.91 36.38
CA TYR A 413 6.29 -22.88 37.11
C TYR A 413 6.21 -22.16 38.45
N ASN A 414 5.13 -21.44 38.71
CA ASN A 414 4.97 -20.62 39.89
C ASN A 414 3.61 -20.85 40.56
N THR A 415 3.60 -20.92 41.86
CA THR A 415 2.37 -20.97 42.65
C THR A 415 2.12 -19.61 43.25
N LEU A 416 0.89 -19.11 43.10
CA LEU A 416 0.42 -17.89 43.75
C LEU A 416 -0.35 -18.26 45.02
N THR A 417 0.02 -17.65 46.12
CA THR A 417 -0.67 -17.78 47.41
C THR A 417 -1.07 -16.39 47.89
N LYS A 418 -1.96 -16.32 48.86
CA LYS A 418 -2.27 -15.05 49.53
C LYS A 418 -1.01 -14.58 50.26
N GLY A 419 -0.64 -13.33 50.05
CA GLY A 419 0.58 -12.72 50.61
C GLY A 419 0.48 -11.21 50.64
N ASP A 420 1.59 -10.56 50.88
CA ASP A 420 1.66 -9.09 51.05
C ASP A 420 2.21 -8.37 49.81
N ASP A 421 2.61 -9.11 48.74
CA ASP A 421 3.17 -8.55 47.54
C ASP A 421 2.07 -7.97 46.67
N LYS A 422 2.31 -6.78 46.14
CA LYS A 422 1.45 -6.17 45.15
C LYS A 422 1.76 -6.74 43.76
N PRO A 423 0.77 -6.80 42.84
CA PRO A 423 1.01 -7.24 41.46
C PRO A 423 2.14 -6.49 40.74
N THR A 424 2.34 -5.20 41.09
CA THR A 424 3.45 -4.40 40.58
C THR A 424 4.83 -4.89 40.97
N THR A 425 4.95 -5.55 42.15
CA THR A 425 6.19 -6.15 42.62
C THR A 425 6.47 -7.50 41.95
N ILE A 426 5.41 -8.21 41.60
CA ILE A 426 5.48 -9.54 40.97
C ILE A 426 5.69 -9.45 39.45
N PHE A 427 5.15 -8.40 38.83
CA PHE A 427 5.18 -8.23 37.40
C PHE A 427 6.58 -8.24 36.75
N PRO A 428 7.65 -7.69 37.35
CA PRO A 428 9.00 -7.80 36.81
C PRO A 428 9.47 -9.26 36.67
N GLN A 429 9.17 -10.14 37.65
CA GLN A 429 9.53 -11.57 37.62
C GLN A 429 8.82 -12.30 36.47
N TYR A 430 7.51 -12.02 36.28
CA TYR A 430 6.75 -12.53 35.13
C TYR A 430 7.33 -12.05 33.80
N ARG A 431 7.72 -10.77 33.71
CA ARG A 431 8.27 -10.17 32.49
C ARG A 431 9.64 -10.77 32.12
N GLU A 432 10.47 -11.00 33.11
CA GLU A 432 11.78 -11.64 32.93
C GLU A 432 11.63 -13.09 32.47
N TRP A 433 10.77 -13.85 33.12
CA TRP A 433 10.45 -15.22 32.70
C TRP A 433 9.92 -15.26 31.25
N CYS A 434 9.02 -14.36 30.87
CA CYS A 434 8.56 -14.25 29.48
C CYS A 434 9.70 -14.00 28.50
N LYS A 435 10.64 -13.11 28.85
CA LYS A 435 11.82 -12.82 28.03
C LYS A 435 12.72 -14.04 27.87
N GLU A 436 13.01 -14.74 28.95
CA GLU A 436 13.86 -15.95 28.97
C GLU A 436 13.26 -17.09 28.15
N ASN A 437 11.93 -17.21 28.15
CA ASN A 437 11.20 -18.29 27.46
C ASN A 437 10.65 -17.90 26.09
N GLY A 438 11.06 -16.75 25.53
CA GLY A 438 10.65 -16.30 24.19
C GLY A 438 9.18 -15.87 24.09
N TYR A 439 8.52 -15.63 25.22
CA TYR A 439 7.14 -15.13 25.23
C TYR A 439 7.08 -13.62 25.32
N LYS A 440 6.03 -13.06 24.76
CA LYS A 440 5.70 -11.65 24.94
C LYS A 440 4.96 -11.45 26.26
N ALA A 441 5.52 -10.66 27.15
CA ALA A 441 4.87 -10.33 28.41
C ALA A 441 3.62 -9.46 28.17
N LYS A 442 2.58 -9.65 28.96
CA LYS A 442 1.40 -8.76 28.99
C LYS A 442 1.78 -7.40 29.56
N THR A 443 0.94 -6.39 29.30
CA THR A 443 1.04 -5.12 30.02
C THR A 443 0.74 -5.33 31.51
N LEU A 444 1.26 -4.47 32.36
CA LEU A 444 0.97 -4.50 33.80
C LEU A 444 -0.54 -4.49 34.09
N ILE A 445 -1.29 -3.67 33.34
CA ILE A 445 -2.76 -3.59 33.49
C ILE A 445 -3.44 -4.89 33.09
N ALA A 446 -3.07 -5.49 31.95
CA ALA A 446 -3.61 -6.75 31.48
C ALA A 446 -3.25 -7.90 32.41
N PHE A 447 -2.01 -7.91 32.94
CA PHE A 447 -1.54 -8.86 33.93
C PHE A 447 -2.38 -8.78 35.24
N ILE A 448 -2.58 -7.58 35.77
CA ILE A 448 -3.41 -7.36 36.98
C ILE A 448 -4.84 -7.78 36.75
N ASN A 449 -5.44 -7.41 35.62
CA ASN A 449 -6.83 -7.75 35.30
C ASN A 449 -7.01 -9.28 35.18
N GLU A 450 -6.09 -9.96 34.58
CA GLU A 450 -6.14 -11.42 34.47
C GLU A 450 -5.94 -12.10 35.81
N LEU A 451 -5.02 -11.62 36.63
CA LEU A 451 -4.85 -12.10 38.00
C LEU A 451 -6.12 -11.91 38.85
N LYS A 452 -6.74 -10.74 38.77
CA LYS A 452 -8.02 -10.46 39.47
C LYS A 452 -9.13 -11.40 39.03
N LYS A 453 -9.22 -11.66 37.72
CA LYS A 453 -10.20 -12.58 37.16
C LYS A 453 -10.00 -14.01 37.60
N ARG A 454 -8.75 -14.48 37.72
CA ARG A 454 -8.39 -15.87 38.05
C ARG A 454 -8.34 -16.14 39.54
N PHE A 455 -7.97 -15.15 40.34
CA PHE A 455 -7.75 -15.28 41.79
C PHE A 455 -8.59 -14.23 42.55
N PRO A 456 -9.92 -14.23 42.36
CA PRO A 456 -10.80 -13.31 43.09
C PRO A 456 -10.72 -13.48 44.62
N GLN A 457 -10.34 -14.66 45.07
CA GLN A 457 -10.16 -14.96 46.50
C GLN A 457 -8.99 -14.24 47.14
N PHE A 458 -8.06 -13.69 46.37
CA PHE A 458 -6.91 -12.92 46.86
C PHE A 458 -7.15 -11.40 46.83
N ILE A 459 -8.36 -10.97 46.42
CA ILE A 459 -8.75 -9.58 46.42
C ILE A 459 -9.37 -9.25 47.78
N ASP A 460 -8.86 -8.20 48.43
CA ASP A 460 -9.42 -7.70 49.67
C ASP A 460 -10.73 -6.89 49.48
N LYS A 461 -11.34 -6.49 50.61
CA LYS A 461 -12.57 -5.70 50.61
C LYS A 461 -12.43 -4.32 49.93
N THR A 462 -11.22 -3.84 49.73
CA THR A 462 -10.88 -2.56 49.07
C THR A 462 -10.60 -2.75 47.58
N GLY A 463 -10.67 -3.97 47.04
CA GLY A 463 -10.36 -4.29 45.65
C GLY A 463 -8.88 -4.43 45.35
N VAL A 464 -8.04 -4.47 46.38
CA VAL A 464 -6.60 -4.64 46.23
C VAL A 464 -6.27 -6.14 46.18
N LEU A 465 -5.46 -6.53 45.18
CA LEU A 465 -4.97 -7.88 44.99
C LEU A 465 -3.61 -8.00 45.73
N SER A 466 -3.52 -8.94 46.66
CA SER A 466 -2.30 -9.21 47.42
C SER A 466 -1.90 -10.67 47.31
N LEU A 467 -0.67 -10.92 46.85
CA LEU A 467 -0.19 -12.23 46.41
C LEU A 467 1.23 -12.50 46.94
N LYS A 468 1.63 -13.76 46.93
CA LYS A 468 3.02 -14.18 47.09
C LYS A 468 3.33 -15.21 46.00
N VAL A 469 4.45 -15.04 45.32
CA VAL A 469 4.94 -15.98 44.31
C VAL A 469 5.88 -16.98 44.98
N MET A 470 5.66 -18.25 44.75
CA MET A 470 6.53 -19.33 45.15
C MET A 470 6.87 -20.16 43.91
N PRO A 471 8.16 -20.36 43.56
CA PRO A 471 8.53 -21.29 42.51
C PRO A 471 8.00 -22.69 42.84
N LYS A 472 7.44 -23.37 41.86
CA LYS A 472 7.18 -24.80 41.92
C LYS A 472 8.52 -25.50 41.69
N ASP A 473 8.78 -26.59 42.39
CA ASP A 473 9.87 -27.48 42.02
C ASP A 473 9.70 -27.84 40.55
N ALA A 474 10.79 -27.74 39.77
CA ALA A 474 10.75 -27.93 38.34
C ALA A 474 9.99 -29.23 37.99
N PRO A 475 9.00 -29.18 37.09
CA PRO A 475 8.31 -30.39 36.66
C PRO A 475 9.34 -31.36 36.10
N SER A 476 9.25 -32.64 36.49
CA SER A 476 10.11 -33.69 35.95
C SER A 476 10.11 -33.66 34.42
N THR A 477 11.26 -33.86 33.81
CA THR A 477 11.55 -33.79 32.38
C THR A 477 10.60 -34.61 31.49
N GLU A 478 9.77 -35.48 32.02
CA GLU A 478 8.76 -36.26 31.30
C GLU A 478 7.63 -35.42 30.68
N ASN A 479 7.40 -34.18 31.15
CA ASN A 479 6.34 -33.31 30.60
C ASN A 479 6.80 -32.37 29.46
N THR A 480 8.09 -32.20 29.27
CA THR A 480 8.65 -31.40 28.19
C THR A 480 8.49 -32.09 26.83
N ASP A 481 8.66 -33.40 26.78
CA ASP A 481 8.50 -34.16 25.51
C ASP A 481 7.05 -34.20 25.02
N THR A 482 6.08 -34.17 25.94
CA THR A 482 4.66 -34.10 25.60
C THR A 482 4.29 -32.70 25.07
N PHE A 483 4.95 -31.65 25.54
CA PHE A 483 4.74 -30.27 25.06
C PHE A 483 5.24 -30.10 23.62
N PHE A 484 6.45 -30.56 23.32
CA PHE A 484 7.01 -30.47 21.96
C PHE A 484 6.34 -31.46 20.99
N SER A 485 5.88 -32.62 21.47
CA SER A 485 5.13 -33.56 20.62
C SER A 485 3.74 -33.05 20.25
N ASN A 486 3.07 -32.29 21.11
CA ASN A 486 1.78 -31.65 20.85
C ASN A 486 1.90 -30.43 19.88
N LEU A 487 3.10 -29.87 19.77
CA LEU A 487 3.43 -28.83 18.78
C LEU A 487 3.98 -29.42 17.49
N GLY A 488 4.07 -30.74 17.32
CA GLY A 488 4.65 -31.39 16.14
C GLY A 488 6.16 -31.18 15.98
N LEU A 489 6.84 -30.65 17.00
CA LEU A 489 8.28 -30.39 17.02
C LEU A 489 9.01 -31.58 17.63
N LYS A 490 9.71 -32.37 16.82
CA LYS A 490 10.66 -33.38 17.36
C LYS A 490 11.87 -32.66 17.92
N ASN A 491 12.21 -32.98 19.21
CA ASN A 491 13.46 -32.55 19.81
C ASN A 491 14.64 -32.96 18.92
N LYS A 492 15.29 -31.97 18.28
CA LYS A 492 16.70 -32.11 17.91
C LYS A 492 17.49 -31.74 19.15
N GLU A 493 18.22 -32.69 19.68
CA GLU A 493 19.23 -32.46 20.72
C GLU A 493 20.14 -31.31 20.27
N ILE A 494 20.03 -30.18 20.95
CA ILE A 494 21.00 -29.08 20.81
C ILE A 494 22.18 -29.52 21.70
N ASN A 495 23.19 -30.10 21.07
CA ASN A 495 24.48 -30.28 21.68
C ASN A 495 25.10 -28.89 21.90
N VAL A 496 24.95 -28.38 23.12
CA VAL A 496 25.67 -27.21 23.59
C VAL A 496 26.99 -27.71 24.16
N ASN A 497 27.96 -28.00 23.33
CA ASN A 497 29.36 -28.01 23.70
C ASN A 497 30.19 -27.88 22.42
N GLU A 498 31.16 -27.00 22.53
CA GLU A 498 32.27 -26.67 21.59
C GLU A 498 32.00 -25.47 20.68
N ASP A 499 32.63 -24.42 21.07
CA ASP A 499 33.62 -23.55 20.48
C ASP A 499 33.47 -22.11 20.94
N PHE A 500 34.07 -21.80 22.09
CA PHE A 500 34.66 -20.50 22.37
C PHE A 500 36.17 -20.74 22.66
N GLU A 501 36.97 -20.55 21.65
CA GLU A 501 38.31 -20.00 21.73
C GLU A 501 38.49 -18.90 20.68
#